data_650f1ecf1d12563598a9bf769cd9034a
#
_entry.id   650f1ecf1d12563598a9bf769cd9034a
#
_cell.length_a   1.000
_cell.length_b   1.000
_cell.length_c   1.000
_cell.angle_alpha   90.00
_cell.angle_beta   90.00
_cell.angle_gamma   90.00
#
_symmetry.space_group_name_H-M   'P 1'
#
loop_
_entity.id
_entity.type
_entity.pdbx_description
1 polymer ?
#
loop_
_entity_poly.entity_id
_entity_poly.type
_entity_poly.pdbx_seq_one_letter_code
_entity_poly.pdbx_strand_id
1 'polypeptide(L)'
;MTAQLIDGKAFAARVRGQVAEHVARLKQDHGIVPGLAVVLVGEDPASQVYVRSKGKQTVEVGMTSFEHKRDASVSEEELIGVIDQLNADPAVHGILVQLPLPTHLNEELVIGCIDPAKDVDGFHISNVGLLGTGQKSMVPCTPLGCLMMLRNHFGTLSGCEAVVIGRSNIVGKPMAQLLLGDSCTVTIAHSRTKDLPEVVRRADIVVAAVGRPEMVPGDWIKPGAVVIDVGINRVAAPEKGEGKMKLVGDVDFTSCAEVAGAITPVPGGVGPMTIACLLANTLTATCRANDLPEPEGLTA
;
A
#
# COMPACT_ATOMS: atom_id res chain seq x y z
N MET A 1 15.99 25.01 -5.03
CA MET A 1 14.55 25.19 -4.76
C MET A 1 14.14 24.05 -3.85
N THR A 2 13.38 24.28 -2.80
CA THR A 2 12.93 23.18 -1.94
C THR A 2 11.79 22.46 -2.62
N ALA A 3 11.83 21.13 -2.68
CA ALA A 3 10.80 20.30 -3.29
C ALA A 3 9.41 20.57 -2.71
N GLN A 4 8.37 20.48 -3.53
CA GLN A 4 6.98 20.48 -3.07
C GLN A 4 6.72 19.23 -2.22
N LEU A 5 6.13 19.41 -1.04
CA LEU A 5 5.79 18.29 -0.18
C LEU A 5 4.51 17.60 -0.68
N ILE A 6 4.58 16.30 -0.92
CA ILE A 6 3.39 15.48 -1.21
C ILE A 6 2.84 14.96 0.13
N ASP A 7 1.86 15.68 0.68
CA ASP A 7 1.23 15.34 1.96
C ASP A 7 0.28 14.15 1.83
N GLY A 8 0.82 12.94 2.03
CA GLY A 8 0.05 11.70 1.97
C GLY A 8 -0.99 11.59 3.10
N LYS A 9 -0.78 12.22 4.25
CA LYS A 9 -1.75 12.24 5.35
C LYS A 9 -3.00 13.03 4.96
N ALA A 10 -2.84 14.21 4.38
CA ALA A 10 -3.96 15.01 3.88
C ALA A 10 -4.68 14.31 2.72
N PHE A 11 -3.90 13.67 1.81
CA PHE A 11 -4.48 12.93 0.70
C PHE A 11 -5.29 11.71 1.19
N ALA A 12 -4.75 10.92 2.11
CA ALA A 12 -5.44 9.78 2.71
C ALA A 12 -6.73 10.20 3.44
N ALA A 13 -6.76 11.37 4.07
CA ALA A 13 -7.97 11.89 4.70
C ALA A 13 -9.07 12.18 3.65
N ARG A 14 -8.73 12.74 2.48
CA ARG A 14 -9.69 12.94 1.38
C ARG A 14 -10.23 11.61 0.85
N VAL A 15 -9.35 10.64 0.58
CA VAL A 15 -9.76 9.30 0.11
C VAL A 15 -10.70 8.63 1.11
N ARG A 16 -10.39 8.67 2.42
CA ARG A 16 -11.30 8.13 3.44
C ARG A 16 -12.64 8.87 3.49
N GLY A 17 -12.64 10.18 3.28
CA GLY A 17 -13.89 10.96 3.17
C GLY A 17 -14.76 10.48 2.02
N GLN A 18 -14.19 10.29 0.83
CA GLN A 18 -14.88 9.74 -0.32
C GLN A 18 -15.40 8.32 -0.06
N VAL A 19 -14.58 7.45 0.56
CA VAL A 19 -15.02 6.10 0.96
C VAL A 19 -16.21 6.19 1.91
N ALA A 20 -16.17 7.03 2.94
CA ALA A 20 -17.26 7.18 3.89
C ALA A 20 -18.57 7.64 3.23
N GLU A 21 -18.51 8.57 2.28
CA GLU A 21 -19.66 9.01 1.50
C GLU A 21 -20.27 7.87 0.66
N HIS A 22 -19.42 7.05 0.02
CA HIS A 22 -19.89 5.89 -0.74
C HIS A 22 -20.50 4.81 0.17
N VAL A 23 -19.89 4.54 1.33
CA VAL A 23 -20.43 3.59 2.32
C VAL A 23 -21.78 4.05 2.83
N ALA A 24 -21.95 5.34 3.12
CA ALA A 24 -23.24 5.89 3.56
C ALA A 24 -24.33 5.70 2.49
N ARG A 25 -24.00 5.93 1.20
CA ARG A 25 -24.93 5.69 0.07
C ARG A 25 -25.27 4.22 -0.07
N LEU A 26 -24.30 3.30 -0.03
CA LEU A 26 -24.56 1.86 -0.09
C LEU A 26 -25.51 1.41 1.02
N LYS A 27 -25.32 1.91 2.22
CA LYS A 27 -26.20 1.61 3.35
C LYS A 27 -27.61 2.16 3.16
N GLN A 28 -27.72 3.40 2.68
CA GLN A 28 -29.01 4.05 2.48
C GLN A 28 -29.81 3.42 1.32
N ASP A 29 -29.17 3.17 0.19
CA ASP A 29 -29.84 2.82 -1.06
C ASP A 29 -30.04 1.29 -1.19
N HIS A 30 -29.13 0.49 -0.61
CA HIS A 30 -29.11 -0.97 -0.76
C HIS A 30 -29.15 -1.74 0.57
N GLY A 31 -29.02 -1.07 1.72
CA GLY A 31 -28.96 -1.73 3.04
C GLY A 31 -27.62 -2.47 3.27
N ILE A 32 -26.61 -2.24 2.41
CA ILE A 32 -25.32 -2.95 2.43
C ILE A 32 -24.31 -2.15 3.24
N VAL A 33 -23.62 -2.84 4.16
CA VAL A 33 -22.50 -2.28 4.92
C VAL A 33 -21.25 -3.10 4.58
N PRO A 34 -20.21 -2.49 3.98
CA PRO A 34 -18.96 -3.20 3.71
C PRO A 34 -18.33 -3.76 4.98
N GLY A 35 -17.80 -4.97 4.91
CA GLY A 35 -17.14 -5.65 6.03
C GLY A 35 -15.70 -6.00 5.70
N LEU A 36 -14.76 -5.58 6.56
CA LEU A 36 -13.34 -5.89 6.47
C LEU A 36 -12.93 -6.81 7.61
N ALA A 37 -12.42 -7.99 7.27
CA ALA A 37 -11.80 -8.91 8.22
C ALA A 37 -10.28 -8.75 8.20
N VAL A 38 -9.69 -8.60 9.40
CA VAL A 38 -8.24 -8.51 9.58
C VAL A 38 -7.80 -9.66 10.48
N VAL A 39 -6.92 -10.51 9.96
CA VAL A 39 -6.33 -11.63 10.68
C VAL A 39 -4.94 -11.26 11.14
N LEU A 40 -4.69 -11.33 12.43
CA LEU A 40 -3.38 -11.07 13.05
C LEU A 40 -2.89 -12.34 13.75
N VAL A 41 -1.69 -12.79 13.45
CA VAL A 41 -1.05 -13.94 14.09
C VAL A 41 0.13 -13.44 14.91
N GLY A 42 0.13 -13.77 16.20
CA GLY A 42 1.18 -13.39 17.15
C GLY A 42 1.04 -11.98 17.69
N GLU A 43 2.08 -11.53 18.39
CA GLU A 43 2.08 -10.29 19.17
C GLU A 43 3.13 -9.27 18.74
N ASP A 44 3.54 -9.27 17.47
CA ASP A 44 4.48 -8.26 16.97
C ASP A 44 3.93 -6.85 17.22
N PRO A 45 4.65 -5.99 17.98
CA PRO A 45 4.13 -4.68 18.37
C PRO A 45 3.83 -3.75 17.20
N ALA A 46 4.60 -3.86 16.10
CA ALA A 46 4.37 -3.03 14.91
C ALA A 46 3.07 -3.47 14.21
N SER A 47 2.88 -4.77 14.02
CA SER A 47 1.67 -5.35 13.44
C SER A 47 0.42 -5.01 14.26
N GLN A 48 0.50 -5.07 15.59
CA GLN A 48 -0.62 -4.67 16.47
C GLN A 48 -1.02 -3.20 16.30
N VAL A 49 -0.05 -2.29 16.17
CA VAL A 49 -0.32 -0.86 15.94
C VAL A 49 -1.02 -0.66 14.60
N TYR A 50 -0.56 -1.34 13.54
CA TYR A 50 -1.18 -1.26 12.21
C TYR A 50 -2.60 -1.83 12.21
N VAL A 51 -2.82 -3.01 12.79
CA VAL A 51 -4.15 -3.64 12.88
C VAL A 51 -5.12 -2.76 13.66
N ARG A 52 -4.71 -2.22 14.81
CA ARG A 52 -5.54 -1.29 15.59
C ARG A 52 -5.92 -0.04 14.79
N SER A 53 -4.96 0.52 14.03
CA SER A 53 -5.21 1.68 13.18
C SER A 53 -6.17 1.35 12.03
N LYS A 54 -6.01 0.17 11.40
CA LYS A 54 -6.91 -0.34 10.35
C LYS A 54 -8.35 -0.47 10.89
N GLY A 55 -8.52 -1.21 11.99
CA GLY A 55 -9.85 -1.41 12.60
C GLY A 55 -10.53 -0.10 12.98
N LYS A 56 -9.80 0.84 13.62
CA LYS A 56 -10.33 2.15 13.95
C LYS A 56 -10.83 2.89 12.71
N GLN A 57 -10.00 2.99 11.66
CA GLN A 57 -10.36 3.71 10.43
C GLN A 57 -11.47 3.02 9.64
N THR A 58 -11.56 1.68 9.68
CA THR A 58 -12.67 0.91 9.10
C THR A 58 -14.01 1.34 9.71
N VAL A 59 -14.07 1.44 11.03
CA VAL A 59 -15.29 1.89 11.74
C VAL A 59 -15.58 3.37 11.48
N GLU A 60 -14.54 4.22 11.44
CA GLU A 60 -14.69 5.66 11.17
C GLU A 60 -15.32 5.97 9.81
N VAL A 61 -15.07 5.14 8.78
CA VAL A 61 -15.71 5.29 7.46
C VAL A 61 -17.08 4.60 7.35
N GLY A 62 -17.60 4.04 8.44
CA GLY A 62 -18.92 3.41 8.50
C GLY A 62 -18.97 1.94 8.08
N MET A 63 -17.82 1.29 7.90
CA MET A 63 -17.71 -0.14 7.60
C MET A 63 -17.73 -0.99 8.87
N THR A 64 -18.03 -2.27 8.75
CA THR A 64 -17.88 -3.26 9.82
C THR A 64 -16.45 -3.79 9.86
N SER A 65 -15.84 -3.83 11.04
CA SER A 65 -14.50 -4.37 11.26
C SER A 65 -14.57 -5.69 12.03
N PHE A 66 -13.98 -6.74 11.46
CA PHE A 66 -13.86 -8.07 12.07
C PHE A 66 -12.39 -8.32 12.39
N GLU A 67 -12.02 -8.37 13.67
CA GLU A 67 -10.65 -8.68 14.10
C GLU A 67 -10.54 -10.15 14.53
N HIS A 68 -9.63 -10.88 13.89
CA HIS A 68 -9.30 -12.27 14.19
C HIS A 68 -7.86 -12.38 14.68
N LYS A 69 -7.68 -12.41 15.99
CA LYS A 69 -6.36 -12.62 16.61
C LYS A 69 -6.12 -14.10 16.85
N ARG A 70 -4.95 -14.56 16.48
CA ARG A 70 -4.49 -15.94 16.71
C ARG A 70 -3.14 -15.90 17.43
N ASP A 71 -2.92 -16.90 18.27
CA ASP A 71 -1.64 -17.09 18.94
C ASP A 71 -0.52 -17.33 17.90
N ALA A 72 0.72 -16.98 18.26
CA ALA A 72 1.87 -17.20 17.40
C ALA A 72 2.13 -18.69 17.11
N SER A 73 1.59 -19.59 17.91
CA SER A 73 1.70 -21.05 17.76
C SER A 73 0.59 -21.68 16.90
N VAL A 74 -0.36 -20.88 16.37
CA VAL A 74 -1.44 -21.40 15.54
C VAL A 74 -0.89 -22.25 14.40
N SER A 75 -1.51 -23.40 14.14
CA SER A 75 -1.13 -24.24 13.02
C SER A 75 -1.59 -23.64 11.68
N GLU A 76 -0.93 -24.02 10.59
CA GLU A 76 -1.31 -23.59 9.25
C GLU A 76 -2.74 -24.04 8.89
N GLU A 77 -3.10 -25.26 9.28
CA GLU A 77 -4.45 -25.82 9.07
C GLU A 77 -5.52 -25.00 9.81
N GLU A 78 -5.29 -24.64 11.08
CA GLU A 78 -6.21 -23.81 11.86
C GLU A 78 -6.35 -22.40 11.26
N LEU A 79 -5.25 -21.82 10.80
CA LEU A 79 -5.26 -20.49 10.16
C LEU A 79 -6.03 -20.52 8.83
N ILE A 80 -5.83 -21.55 8.01
CA ILE A 80 -6.57 -21.76 6.76
C ILE A 80 -8.07 -21.95 7.08
N GLY A 81 -8.42 -22.71 8.10
CA GLY A 81 -9.80 -22.88 8.54
C GLY A 81 -10.49 -21.56 8.93
N VAL A 82 -9.73 -20.59 9.49
CA VAL A 82 -10.26 -19.23 9.73
C VAL A 82 -10.52 -18.50 8.42
N ILE A 83 -9.60 -18.60 7.45
CA ILE A 83 -9.76 -17.95 6.14
C ILE A 83 -10.96 -18.54 5.40
N ASP A 84 -11.16 -19.86 5.43
CA ASP A 84 -12.30 -20.53 4.81
C ASP A 84 -13.63 -20.05 5.39
N GLN A 85 -13.69 -19.85 6.71
CA GLN A 85 -14.87 -19.28 7.36
C GLN A 85 -15.15 -17.84 6.89
N LEU A 86 -14.10 -17.02 6.76
CA LEU A 86 -14.20 -15.64 6.27
C LEU A 86 -14.58 -15.58 4.78
N ASN A 87 -14.07 -16.49 3.97
CA ASN A 87 -14.44 -16.64 2.57
C ASN A 87 -15.94 -16.94 2.42
N ALA A 88 -16.49 -17.80 3.30
CA ALA A 88 -17.88 -18.20 3.28
C ALA A 88 -18.85 -17.18 3.92
N ASP A 89 -18.34 -16.24 4.72
CA ASP A 89 -19.18 -15.25 5.40
C ASP A 89 -19.64 -14.14 4.44
N PRO A 90 -20.95 -14.00 4.17
CA PRO A 90 -21.46 -12.94 3.30
C PRO A 90 -21.35 -11.53 3.90
N ALA A 91 -21.11 -11.39 5.20
CA ALA A 91 -20.88 -10.10 5.83
C ALA A 91 -19.42 -9.60 5.64
N VAL A 92 -18.51 -10.49 5.23
CA VAL A 92 -17.10 -10.18 4.97
C VAL A 92 -16.87 -9.97 3.48
N HIS A 93 -16.55 -8.74 3.10
CA HIS A 93 -16.30 -8.36 1.71
C HIS A 93 -14.80 -8.21 1.39
N GLY A 94 -13.99 -8.00 2.43
CA GLY A 94 -12.54 -7.94 2.30
C GLY A 94 -11.85 -8.72 3.42
N ILE A 95 -10.78 -9.43 3.06
CA ILE A 95 -9.94 -10.20 4.00
C ILE A 95 -8.51 -9.70 3.86
N LEU A 96 -7.88 -9.44 4.99
CA LEU A 96 -6.48 -9.08 5.11
C LEU A 96 -5.80 -9.97 6.15
N VAL A 97 -4.73 -10.64 5.75
CA VAL A 97 -3.82 -11.32 6.68
C VAL A 97 -2.61 -10.43 6.92
N GLN A 98 -2.43 -9.97 8.16
CA GLN A 98 -1.35 -9.05 8.50
C GLN A 98 0.01 -9.74 8.43
N LEU A 99 0.84 -9.31 7.50
CA LEU A 99 2.22 -9.77 7.36
C LEU A 99 3.19 -8.97 8.27
N PRO A 100 4.34 -9.53 8.65
CA PRO A 100 4.76 -10.93 8.38
C PRO A 100 4.05 -11.94 9.27
N LEU A 101 3.94 -13.18 8.80
CA LEU A 101 3.51 -14.32 9.61
C LEU A 101 4.69 -14.94 10.38
N PRO A 102 4.44 -15.67 11.46
CA PRO A 102 5.45 -16.52 12.10
C PRO A 102 6.12 -17.47 11.08
N THR A 103 7.41 -17.71 11.23
CA THR A 103 8.26 -18.41 10.24
C THR A 103 7.88 -19.87 9.94
N HIS A 104 7.05 -20.49 10.78
CA HIS A 104 6.53 -21.86 10.56
C HIS A 104 5.31 -21.89 9.64
N LEU A 105 4.71 -20.74 9.32
CA LEU A 105 3.58 -20.61 8.42
C LEU A 105 4.05 -20.19 7.02
N ASN A 106 3.45 -20.79 5.99
CA ASN A 106 3.74 -20.43 4.61
C ASN A 106 2.85 -19.26 4.16
N GLU A 107 3.41 -18.05 4.10
CA GLU A 107 2.68 -16.83 3.69
C GLU A 107 2.02 -16.96 2.31
N GLU A 108 2.69 -17.58 1.33
CA GLU A 108 2.16 -17.74 -0.03
C GLU A 108 0.95 -18.68 -0.05
N LEU A 109 1.02 -19.77 0.73
CA LEU A 109 -0.10 -20.70 0.85
C LEU A 109 -1.30 -20.03 1.54
N VAL A 110 -1.06 -19.35 2.65
CA VAL A 110 -2.11 -18.67 3.43
C VAL A 110 -2.81 -17.60 2.59
N ILE A 111 -2.06 -16.76 1.87
CA ILE A 111 -2.62 -15.76 0.96
C ILE A 111 -3.38 -16.43 -0.18
N GLY A 112 -2.86 -17.54 -0.71
CA GLY A 112 -3.50 -18.32 -1.77
C GLY A 112 -4.82 -18.98 -1.38
N CYS A 113 -5.15 -19.08 -0.09
CA CYS A 113 -6.45 -19.56 0.39
C CYS A 113 -7.52 -18.47 0.49
N ILE A 114 -7.16 -17.18 0.38
CA ILE A 114 -8.13 -16.09 0.35
C ILE A 114 -8.89 -16.13 -0.98
N ASP A 115 -10.21 -15.96 -0.96
CA ASP A 115 -10.96 -15.76 -2.19
C ASP A 115 -10.41 -14.50 -2.92
N PRO A 116 -9.96 -14.63 -4.17
CA PRO A 116 -9.43 -13.48 -4.93
C PRO A 116 -10.35 -12.26 -4.97
N ALA A 117 -11.67 -12.47 -4.90
CA ALA A 117 -12.65 -11.40 -4.86
C ALA A 117 -12.68 -10.66 -3.52
N LYS A 118 -12.19 -11.29 -2.44
CA LYS A 118 -12.09 -10.74 -1.09
C LYS A 118 -10.65 -10.37 -0.70
N ASP A 119 -9.65 -10.64 -1.54
CA ASP A 119 -8.24 -10.27 -1.32
C ASP A 119 -8.04 -8.77 -1.52
N VAL A 120 -8.36 -7.98 -0.51
CA VAL A 120 -8.31 -6.51 -0.59
C VAL A 120 -6.90 -5.92 -0.45
N ASP A 121 -5.91 -6.74 -0.08
CA ASP A 121 -4.48 -6.36 -0.18
C ASP A 121 -3.91 -6.56 -1.60
N GLY A 122 -4.59 -7.35 -2.46
CA GLY A 122 -4.19 -7.58 -3.85
C GLY A 122 -2.96 -8.47 -4.01
N PHE A 123 -2.69 -9.37 -3.06
CA PHE A 123 -1.49 -10.21 -3.06
C PHE A 123 -1.75 -11.62 -3.61
N HIS A 124 -3.01 -12.02 -3.74
CA HIS A 124 -3.37 -13.31 -4.32
C HIS A 124 -2.86 -13.41 -5.78
N ILE A 125 -2.31 -14.56 -6.14
CA ILE A 125 -1.69 -14.78 -7.46
C ILE A 125 -2.62 -14.43 -8.64
N SER A 126 -3.93 -14.65 -8.49
CA SER A 126 -4.93 -14.27 -9.50
C SER A 126 -4.98 -12.75 -9.69
N ASN A 127 -5.02 -11.96 -8.61
CA ASN A 127 -5.01 -10.51 -8.68
C ASN A 127 -3.70 -9.98 -9.25
N VAL A 128 -2.56 -10.56 -8.85
CA VAL A 128 -1.24 -10.24 -9.40
C VAL A 128 -1.18 -10.53 -10.90
N GLY A 129 -1.73 -11.66 -11.35
CA GLY A 129 -1.80 -12.02 -12.78
C GLY A 129 -2.69 -11.07 -13.58
N LEU A 130 -3.87 -10.72 -13.06
CA LEU A 130 -4.78 -9.77 -13.68
C LEU A 130 -4.15 -8.38 -13.79
N LEU A 131 -3.51 -7.87 -12.73
CA LEU A 131 -2.78 -6.60 -12.75
C LEU A 131 -1.68 -6.62 -13.81
N GLY A 132 -0.88 -7.70 -13.86
CA GLY A 132 0.21 -7.88 -14.83
C GLY A 132 -0.25 -7.91 -16.29
N THR A 133 -1.50 -8.25 -16.53
CA THR A 133 -2.12 -8.32 -17.88
C THR A 133 -3.04 -7.13 -18.18
N GLY A 134 -3.09 -6.13 -17.31
CA GLY A 134 -3.92 -4.93 -17.48
C GLY A 134 -5.43 -5.18 -17.35
N GLN A 135 -5.80 -6.25 -16.64
CA GLN A 135 -7.21 -6.57 -16.37
C GLN A 135 -7.64 -6.03 -15.00
N LYS A 136 -8.95 -5.92 -14.80
CA LYS A 136 -9.52 -5.53 -13.50
C LYS A 136 -9.11 -6.52 -12.41
N SER A 137 -8.45 -6.02 -11.38
CA SER A 137 -7.96 -6.79 -10.23
C SER A 137 -8.21 -6.05 -8.92
N MET A 138 -7.95 -6.69 -7.80
CA MET A 138 -7.59 -5.97 -6.59
C MET A 138 -6.12 -5.56 -6.70
N VAL A 139 -5.83 -4.31 -6.38
CA VAL A 139 -4.49 -3.73 -6.54
C VAL A 139 -3.84 -3.59 -5.18
N PRO A 140 -2.57 -3.95 -5.01
CA PRO A 140 -1.87 -3.76 -3.74
C PRO A 140 -1.98 -2.33 -3.21
N CYS A 141 -2.39 -2.20 -1.94
CA CYS A 141 -2.80 -0.94 -1.34
C CYS A 141 -1.71 0.15 -1.38
N THR A 142 -0.46 -0.21 -1.07
CA THR A 142 0.66 0.74 -1.07
C THR A 142 0.98 1.26 -2.47
N PRO A 143 1.16 0.42 -3.50
CA PRO A 143 1.30 0.86 -4.89
C PRO A 143 0.13 1.70 -5.40
N LEU A 144 -1.10 1.31 -5.08
CA LEU A 144 -2.29 2.10 -5.45
C LEU A 144 -2.22 3.51 -4.84
N GLY A 145 -1.87 3.62 -3.57
CA GLY A 145 -1.70 4.91 -2.91
C GLY A 145 -0.60 5.77 -3.53
N CYS A 146 0.51 5.16 -3.93
CA CYS A 146 1.59 5.85 -4.65
C CYS A 146 1.08 6.37 -6.01
N LEU A 147 0.39 5.53 -6.78
CA LEU A 147 -0.18 5.92 -8.07
C LEU A 147 -1.16 7.07 -7.95
N MET A 148 -2.09 7.01 -6.98
CA MET A 148 -3.07 8.09 -6.73
C MET A 148 -2.37 9.43 -6.42
N MET A 149 -1.32 9.42 -5.62
CA MET A 149 -0.54 10.63 -5.31
C MET A 149 0.20 11.15 -6.54
N LEU A 150 0.77 10.27 -7.37
CA LEU A 150 1.45 10.63 -8.61
C LEU A 150 0.46 11.23 -9.63
N ARG A 151 -0.68 10.59 -9.86
CA ARG A 151 -1.75 11.10 -10.75
C ARG A 151 -2.25 12.47 -10.30
N ASN A 152 -2.42 12.68 -8.98
CA ASN A 152 -2.84 13.98 -8.43
C ASN A 152 -1.76 15.07 -8.65
N HIS A 153 -0.49 14.71 -8.64
CA HIS A 153 0.61 15.67 -8.84
C HIS A 153 0.79 16.03 -10.32
N PHE A 154 0.83 15.02 -11.21
CA PHE A 154 1.11 15.23 -12.64
C PHE A 154 -0.13 15.48 -13.50
N GLY A 155 -1.30 15.01 -13.09
CA GLY A 155 -2.48 14.89 -13.95
C GLY A 155 -2.37 13.66 -14.87
N THR A 156 -1.34 13.59 -15.72
CA THR A 156 -1.02 12.42 -16.56
C THR A 156 0.43 11.99 -16.35
N LEU A 157 0.66 10.69 -16.35
CA LEU A 157 1.99 10.09 -16.21
C LEU A 157 2.55 9.63 -17.57
N SER A 158 1.75 9.77 -18.65
CA SER A 158 2.11 9.28 -19.98
C SER A 158 3.41 9.89 -20.47
N GLY A 159 4.36 9.02 -20.85
CA GLY A 159 5.67 9.39 -21.37
C GLY A 159 6.74 9.66 -20.30
N CYS A 160 6.40 9.65 -19.00
CA CYS A 160 7.39 9.78 -17.93
C CYS A 160 8.34 8.57 -17.89
N GLU A 161 9.63 8.83 -17.63
CA GLU A 161 10.57 7.79 -17.21
C GLU A 161 10.44 7.55 -15.71
N ALA A 162 10.11 6.30 -15.32
CA ALA A 162 9.94 5.92 -13.93
C ALA A 162 10.97 4.85 -13.52
N VAL A 163 11.58 5.04 -12.37
CA VAL A 163 12.46 4.04 -11.75
C VAL A 163 11.88 3.60 -10.42
N VAL A 164 11.61 2.29 -10.31
CA VAL A 164 11.19 1.65 -9.06
C VAL A 164 12.41 0.94 -8.46
N ILE A 165 12.89 1.43 -7.33
CA ILE A 165 13.99 0.83 -6.59
C ILE A 165 13.41 -0.17 -5.58
N GLY A 166 13.51 -1.45 -5.88
CA GLY A 166 12.90 -2.55 -5.16
C GLY A 166 12.06 -3.44 -6.07
N ARG A 167 11.95 -4.74 -5.72
CA ARG A 167 11.23 -5.73 -6.54
C ARG A 167 10.44 -6.73 -5.71
N SER A 168 9.94 -6.29 -4.56
CA SER A 168 9.06 -7.11 -3.73
C SER A 168 7.74 -7.42 -4.44
N ASN A 169 7.12 -8.54 -4.10
CA ASN A 169 5.81 -8.90 -4.64
C ASN A 169 4.71 -7.95 -4.16
N ILE A 170 4.91 -7.31 -2.99
CA ILE A 170 3.89 -6.48 -2.35
C ILE A 170 3.97 -4.99 -2.75
N VAL A 171 5.13 -4.50 -3.23
CA VAL A 171 5.31 -3.08 -3.62
C VAL A 171 5.99 -2.93 -4.97
N GLY A 172 7.24 -3.37 -5.13
CA GLY A 172 8.06 -3.00 -6.28
C GLY A 172 7.49 -3.50 -7.62
N LYS A 173 7.14 -4.78 -7.70
CA LYS A 173 6.55 -5.35 -8.91
C LYS A 173 5.17 -4.74 -9.25
N PRO A 174 4.19 -4.69 -8.33
CA PRO A 174 2.90 -4.09 -8.63
C PRO A 174 2.99 -2.59 -8.94
N MET A 175 3.90 -1.84 -8.29
CA MET A 175 4.12 -0.43 -8.62
C MET A 175 4.60 -0.24 -10.07
N ALA A 176 5.51 -1.10 -10.53
CA ALA A 176 5.99 -1.06 -11.90
C ALA A 176 4.87 -1.39 -12.92
N GLN A 177 3.99 -2.34 -12.61
CA GLN A 177 2.83 -2.66 -13.45
C GLN A 177 1.85 -1.49 -13.55
N LEU A 178 1.58 -0.82 -12.42
CA LEU A 178 0.69 0.36 -12.40
C LEU A 178 1.26 1.52 -13.22
N LEU A 179 2.54 1.82 -13.07
CA LEU A 179 3.22 2.87 -13.84
C LEU A 179 3.25 2.54 -15.35
N LEU A 180 3.46 1.26 -15.70
CA LEU A 180 3.37 0.79 -17.07
C LEU A 180 1.95 0.95 -17.63
N GLY A 181 0.92 0.65 -16.84
CA GLY A 181 -0.48 0.87 -17.19
C GLY A 181 -0.79 2.36 -17.46
N ASP A 182 -0.14 3.27 -16.76
CA ASP A 182 -0.23 4.73 -16.97
C ASP A 182 0.71 5.25 -18.09
N SER A 183 1.22 4.35 -18.93
CA SER A 183 2.07 4.66 -20.08
C SER A 183 3.42 5.29 -19.73
N CYS A 184 3.97 4.98 -18.56
CA CYS A 184 5.35 5.29 -18.22
C CYS A 184 6.33 4.31 -18.90
N THR A 185 7.55 4.78 -19.18
CA THR A 185 8.71 3.90 -19.41
C THR A 185 9.28 3.49 -18.07
N VAL A 186 9.20 2.21 -17.70
CA VAL A 186 9.49 1.74 -16.35
C VAL A 186 10.78 0.93 -16.29
N THR A 187 11.66 1.27 -15.35
CA THR A 187 12.82 0.48 -14.98
C THR A 187 12.68 -0.02 -13.54
N ILE A 188 12.79 -1.33 -13.33
CA ILE A 188 12.88 -1.92 -11.98
C ILE A 188 14.36 -2.09 -11.64
N ALA A 189 14.82 -1.40 -10.60
CA ALA A 189 16.17 -1.50 -10.08
C ALA A 189 16.21 -2.29 -8.76
N HIS A 190 17.32 -2.95 -8.48
CA HIS A 190 17.48 -3.82 -7.30
C HIS A 190 18.95 -3.97 -6.91
N SER A 191 19.23 -4.71 -5.85
CA SER A 191 20.58 -4.90 -5.29
C SER A 191 21.65 -5.46 -6.26
N ARG A 192 21.25 -5.96 -7.42
CA ARG A 192 22.18 -6.45 -8.48
C ARG A 192 22.22 -5.51 -9.68
N THR A 193 21.54 -4.37 -9.65
CA THR A 193 21.60 -3.37 -10.70
C THR A 193 22.98 -2.73 -10.71
N LYS A 194 23.62 -2.70 -11.86
CA LYS A 194 24.89 -1.99 -12.05
C LYS A 194 24.62 -0.51 -12.20
N ASP A 195 25.53 0.29 -11.68
CA ASP A 195 25.50 1.75 -11.79
C ASP A 195 24.14 2.36 -11.41
N LEU A 196 23.58 1.89 -10.27
CA LEU A 196 22.26 2.29 -9.78
C LEU A 196 22.08 3.83 -9.77
N PRO A 197 23.06 4.64 -9.37
CA PRO A 197 22.96 6.10 -9.45
C PRO A 197 22.60 6.61 -10.86
N GLU A 198 23.25 6.09 -11.89
CA GLU A 198 23.01 6.51 -13.28
C GLU A 198 21.62 6.09 -13.77
N VAL A 199 21.13 4.92 -13.31
CA VAL A 199 19.76 4.46 -13.62
C VAL A 199 18.75 5.42 -13.01
N VAL A 200 18.96 5.88 -11.78
CA VAL A 200 18.04 6.76 -11.07
C VAL A 200 18.06 8.20 -11.62
N ARG A 201 19.23 8.74 -11.99
CA ARG A 201 19.39 10.13 -12.47
C ARG A 201 18.59 10.49 -13.72
N ARG A 202 18.15 9.52 -14.50
CA ARG A 202 17.35 9.80 -15.71
C ARG A 202 15.84 9.87 -15.44
N ALA A 203 15.39 9.42 -14.26
CA ALA A 203 13.98 9.25 -13.95
C ALA A 203 13.25 10.56 -13.65
N ASP A 204 12.07 10.73 -14.23
CA ASP A 204 11.12 11.78 -13.85
C ASP A 204 10.38 11.40 -12.56
N ILE A 205 10.21 10.09 -12.33
CA ILE A 205 9.56 9.50 -11.16
C ILE A 205 10.50 8.47 -10.53
N VAL A 206 10.81 8.66 -9.26
CA VAL A 206 11.58 7.70 -8.44
C VAL A 206 10.69 7.15 -7.34
N VAL A 207 10.50 5.83 -7.30
CA VAL A 207 9.82 5.13 -6.20
C VAL A 207 10.84 4.29 -5.44
N ALA A 208 11.16 4.68 -4.21
CA ALA A 208 12.09 3.94 -3.35
C ALA A 208 11.33 2.98 -2.42
N ALA A 209 11.59 1.68 -2.55
CA ALA A 209 10.89 0.60 -1.82
C ALA A 209 11.85 -0.57 -1.52
N VAL A 210 12.94 -0.30 -0.81
CA VAL A 210 14.02 -1.26 -0.53
C VAL A 210 14.16 -1.64 0.95
N GLY A 211 13.51 -0.89 1.86
CA GLY A 211 13.63 -1.10 3.30
C GLY A 211 15.04 -0.83 3.84
N ARG A 212 15.74 0.15 3.26
CA ARG A 212 17.09 0.57 3.68
C ARG A 212 17.09 2.05 4.02
N PRO A 213 17.37 2.42 5.28
CA PRO A 213 17.29 3.80 5.72
C PRO A 213 18.22 4.71 4.91
N GLU A 214 17.66 5.78 4.34
CA GLU A 214 18.37 6.88 3.68
C GLU A 214 19.35 6.43 2.58
N MET A 215 19.05 5.30 1.89
CA MET A 215 19.92 4.72 0.87
C MET A 215 20.04 5.56 -0.39
N VAL A 216 18.99 6.33 -0.74
CA VAL A 216 18.93 7.12 -1.98
C VAL A 216 19.27 8.59 -1.65
N PRO A 217 20.47 9.07 -1.98
CA PRO A 217 20.86 10.45 -1.75
C PRO A 217 20.40 11.38 -2.89
N GLY A 218 20.45 12.70 -2.65
CA GLY A 218 19.99 13.71 -3.59
C GLY A 218 20.78 13.78 -4.90
N ASP A 219 22.05 13.39 -4.91
CA ASP A 219 22.88 13.37 -6.12
C ASP A 219 22.51 12.24 -7.11
N TRP A 220 21.62 11.31 -6.72
CA TRP A 220 21.01 10.35 -7.63
C TRP A 220 19.73 10.87 -8.28
N ILE A 221 19.16 11.95 -7.77
CA ILE A 221 17.84 12.46 -8.23
C ILE A 221 18.04 13.44 -9.38
N LYS A 222 17.30 13.23 -10.46
CA LYS A 222 17.20 14.21 -11.56
C LYS A 222 16.57 15.50 -11.03
N PRO A 223 17.15 16.67 -11.34
CA PRO A 223 16.52 17.94 -10.96
C PRO A 223 15.08 18.05 -11.42
N GLY A 224 14.18 18.32 -10.48
CA GLY A 224 12.75 18.43 -10.75
C GLY A 224 11.97 17.10 -10.73
N ALA A 225 12.62 15.95 -10.54
CA ALA A 225 11.93 14.65 -10.44
C ALA A 225 10.99 14.57 -9.23
N VAL A 226 9.98 13.71 -9.33
CA VAL A 226 9.09 13.39 -8.21
C VAL A 226 9.58 12.14 -7.50
N VAL A 227 9.74 12.22 -6.19
CA VAL A 227 10.26 11.15 -5.34
C VAL A 227 9.17 10.64 -4.41
N ILE A 228 8.81 9.36 -4.55
CA ILE A 228 7.90 8.63 -3.68
C ILE A 228 8.73 7.69 -2.79
N ASP A 229 8.80 8.00 -1.52
CA ASP A 229 9.51 7.20 -0.52
C ASP A 229 8.52 6.27 0.20
N VAL A 230 8.61 4.97 -0.10
CA VAL A 230 7.78 3.92 0.52
C VAL A 230 8.42 3.38 1.79
N GLY A 231 9.71 3.67 2.01
CA GLY A 231 10.47 3.16 3.14
C GLY A 231 9.88 3.57 4.50
N ILE A 232 9.85 2.65 5.43
CA ILE A 232 9.53 2.91 6.85
C ILE A 232 10.57 2.19 7.69
N ASN A 233 11.64 2.90 8.04
CA ASN A 233 12.76 2.36 8.79
C ASN A 233 12.82 2.98 10.17
N ARG A 234 13.04 2.17 11.20
CA ARG A 234 13.30 2.64 12.57
C ARG A 234 14.80 2.73 12.79
N VAL A 235 15.30 3.93 13.04
CA VAL A 235 16.71 4.19 13.33
C VAL A 235 16.85 4.81 14.72
N ALA A 236 18.01 4.61 15.36
CA ALA A 236 18.28 5.25 16.64
C ALA A 236 18.24 6.77 16.54
N ALA A 237 17.67 7.41 17.54
CA ALA A 237 17.54 8.88 17.64
C ALA A 237 18.13 9.38 18.97
N PRO A 238 19.46 9.31 19.15
CA PRO A 238 20.12 9.68 20.41
C PRO A 238 19.86 11.14 20.80
N GLU A 239 19.59 12.00 19.82
CA GLU A 239 19.19 13.39 20.02
C GLU A 239 17.83 13.55 20.76
N LYS A 240 17.00 12.50 20.78
CA LYS A 240 15.71 12.47 21.49
C LYS A 240 15.78 11.77 22.84
N GLY A 241 16.97 11.28 23.22
CA GLY A 241 17.24 10.54 24.46
C GLY A 241 17.65 9.10 24.22
N GLU A 242 18.23 8.48 25.25
CA GLU A 242 18.72 7.11 25.20
C GLU A 242 17.60 6.10 24.85
N GLY A 243 17.87 5.19 23.93
CA GLY A 243 16.90 4.16 23.47
C GLY A 243 15.75 4.69 22.62
N LYS A 244 15.71 5.99 22.29
CA LYS A 244 14.69 6.55 21.42
C LYS A 244 14.97 6.23 19.95
N MET A 245 13.89 6.01 19.21
CA MET A 245 13.91 5.73 17.78
C MET A 245 13.16 6.80 17.01
N LYS A 246 13.56 7.04 15.76
CA LYS A 246 12.81 7.84 14.79
C LYS A 246 12.50 7.02 13.54
N LEU A 247 11.47 7.43 12.82
CA LEU A 247 11.17 6.86 11.50
C LEU A 247 11.87 7.69 10.42
N VAL A 248 12.50 6.99 9.48
CA VAL A 248 13.08 7.54 8.26
C VAL A 248 12.66 6.69 7.07
N GLY A 249 12.73 7.26 5.88
CA GLY A 249 12.46 6.56 4.64
C GLY A 249 13.67 5.81 4.08
N ASP A 250 13.53 5.37 2.85
CA ASP A 250 14.62 4.80 2.04
C ASP A 250 15.43 5.91 1.34
N VAL A 251 14.92 7.14 1.34
CA VAL A 251 15.52 8.31 0.71
C VAL A 251 16.11 9.22 1.78
N ASP A 252 17.31 9.74 1.55
CA ASP A 252 17.81 10.88 2.31
C ASP A 252 16.96 12.12 1.97
N PHE A 253 15.94 12.33 2.79
CA PHE A 253 14.94 13.37 2.56
C PHE A 253 15.56 14.76 2.42
N THR A 254 16.57 15.07 3.23
CA THR A 254 17.18 16.41 3.25
C THR A 254 17.86 16.73 1.94
N SER A 255 18.76 15.87 1.48
CA SER A 255 19.49 16.09 0.22
C SER A 255 18.59 15.97 -1.01
N CYS A 256 17.60 15.04 -0.99
CA CYS A 256 16.67 14.88 -2.09
C CYS A 256 15.70 16.06 -2.23
N ALA A 257 15.24 16.66 -1.13
CA ALA A 257 14.35 17.82 -1.15
C ALA A 257 15.01 19.09 -1.74
N GLU A 258 16.34 19.16 -1.81
CA GLU A 258 17.05 20.26 -2.46
C GLU A 258 17.03 20.16 -3.99
N VAL A 259 16.83 18.95 -4.55
CA VAL A 259 16.97 18.63 -5.98
C VAL A 259 15.63 18.26 -6.62
N ALA A 260 14.80 17.51 -5.92
CA ALA A 260 13.52 17.05 -6.42
C ALA A 260 12.53 18.20 -6.66
N GLY A 261 11.60 18.02 -7.60
CA GLY A 261 10.45 18.90 -7.78
C GLY A 261 9.38 18.68 -6.71
N ALA A 262 9.14 17.41 -6.35
CA ALA A 262 8.24 17.04 -5.27
C ALA A 262 8.72 15.75 -4.57
N ILE A 263 8.36 15.59 -3.29
CA ILE A 263 8.79 14.46 -2.47
C ILE A 263 7.76 14.12 -1.39
N THR A 264 7.59 12.82 -1.09
CA THR A 264 6.81 12.37 0.06
C THR A 264 7.65 12.37 1.33
N PRO A 265 7.13 12.83 2.48
CA PRO A 265 7.85 12.76 3.76
C PRO A 265 7.69 11.36 4.40
N VAL A 266 8.61 10.99 5.27
CA VAL A 266 8.48 9.84 6.17
C VAL A 266 8.74 10.32 7.61
N PRO A 267 7.74 10.16 8.50
CA PRO A 267 6.37 9.67 8.29
C PRO A 267 5.44 10.70 7.62
N GLY A 268 4.27 10.23 7.17
CA GLY A 268 3.19 11.10 6.66
C GLY A 268 3.01 11.14 5.14
N GLY A 269 3.88 10.45 4.39
CA GLY A 269 3.74 10.23 2.95
C GLY A 269 2.91 8.99 2.62
N VAL A 270 3.57 7.92 2.17
CA VAL A 270 2.91 6.71 1.65
C VAL A 270 2.10 5.94 2.70
N GLY A 271 2.62 5.79 3.93
CA GLY A 271 1.98 4.95 4.96
C GLY A 271 0.50 5.23 5.22
N PRO A 272 0.05 6.47 5.40
CA PRO A 272 -1.38 6.79 5.54
C PRO A 272 -2.24 6.36 4.36
N MET A 273 -1.70 6.39 3.14
CA MET A 273 -2.40 6.00 1.92
C MET A 273 -2.67 4.49 1.86
N THR A 274 -1.78 3.67 2.41
CA THR A 274 -1.97 2.21 2.45
C THR A 274 -3.29 1.83 3.12
N ILE A 275 -3.63 2.46 4.26
CA ILE A 275 -4.90 2.18 4.95
C ILE A 275 -6.08 2.76 4.16
N ALA A 276 -5.96 3.96 3.62
CA ALA A 276 -7.02 4.56 2.81
C ALA A 276 -7.36 3.70 1.56
N CYS A 277 -6.34 3.16 0.89
CA CYS A 277 -6.51 2.27 -0.26
C CYS A 277 -7.09 0.90 0.15
N LEU A 278 -6.74 0.37 1.32
CA LEU A 278 -7.36 -0.84 1.86
C LEU A 278 -8.88 -0.68 2.02
N LEU A 279 -9.32 0.46 2.53
CA LEU A 279 -10.75 0.77 2.67
C LEU A 279 -11.41 0.98 1.30
N ALA A 280 -10.73 1.61 0.35
CA ALA A 280 -11.19 1.76 -1.03
C ALA A 280 -11.34 0.39 -1.72
N ASN A 281 -10.37 -0.51 -1.57
CA ASN A 281 -10.43 -1.87 -2.09
C ASN A 281 -11.58 -2.67 -1.45
N THR A 282 -11.80 -2.53 -0.13
CA THR A 282 -12.93 -3.18 0.56
C THR A 282 -14.27 -2.70 0.02
N LEU A 283 -14.41 -1.40 -0.22
CA LEU A 283 -15.59 -0.82 -0.86
C LEU A 283 -15.78 -1.36 -2.29
N THR A 284 -14.71 -1.41 -3.08
CA THR A 284 -14.72 -1.96 -4.44
C THR A 284 -15.12 -3.43 -4.45
N ALA A 285 -14.56 -4.26 -3.54
CA ALA A 285 -14.94 -5.65 -3.37
C ALA A 285 -16.43 -5.80 -3.04
N THR A 286 -16.95 -4.93 -2.16
CA THR A 286 -18.37 -4.91 -1.80
C THR A 286 -19.25 -4.58 -3.01
N CYS A 287 -18.87 -3.57 -3.80
CA CYS A 287 -19.61 -3.21 -5.01
C CYS A 287 -19.63 -4.37 -6.02
N ARG A 288 -18.46 -4.99 -6.27
CA ARG A 288 -18.34 -6.15 -7.19
C ARG A 288 -19.19 -7.34 -6.73
N ALA A 289 -19.17 -7.66 -5.43
CA ALA A 289 -19.93 -8.77 -4.86
C ALA A 289 -21.45 -8.58 -4.95
N ASN A 290 -21.93 -7.35 -5.18
CA ASN A 290 -23.34 -7.01 -5.26
C ASN A 290 -23.75 -6.47 -6.64
N ASP A 291 -22.93 -6.65 -7.68
CA ASP A 291 -23.17 -6.18 -9.05
C ASP A 291 -23.46 -4.66 -9.13
N LEU A 292 -22.84 -3.87 -8.25
CA LEU A 292 -22.96 -2.41 -8.18
C LEU A 292 -21.80 -1.71 -8.89
N PRO A 293 -21.98 -0.48 -9.38
CA PRO A 293 -20.91 0.30 -9.95
C PRO A 293 -19.75 0.50 -8.96
N GLU A 294 -18.53 0.34 -9.46
CA GLU A 294 -17.31 0.59 -8.67
C GLU A 294 -17.18 2.09 -8.35
N PRO A 295 -16.58 2.45 -7.21
CA PRO A 295 -16.39 3.83 -6.82
C PRO A 295 -15.38 4.53 -7.74
N GLU A 296 -15.80 5.59 -8.43
CA GLU A 296 -14.92 6.37 -9.32
C GLU A 296 -13.77 7.03 -8.56
N GLY A 297 -12.57 6.98 -9.15
CA GLY A 297 -11.37 7.63 -8.61
C GLY A 297 -10.75 6.96 -7.37
N LEU A 298 -11.28 5.83 -6.93
CA LEU A 298 -10.78 5.06 -5.80
C LEU A 298 -10.08 3.73 -6.19
N THR A 299 -10.05 3.42 -7.48
CA THR A 299 -9.38 2.24 -8.06
C THR A 299 -8.26 2.65 -9.03
N ALA A 300 -7.46 1.68 -9.51
CA ALA A 300 -6.39 1.92 -10.48
C ALA A 300 -6.89 2.15 -11.91
#